data_3f2c7edb7c11b1eccd07ef68e44db580
#
_entry.id   3f2c7edb7c11b1eccd07ef68e44db580
#
_cell.length_a   1.000
_cell.length_b   1.000
_cell.length_c   1.000
_cell.angle_alpha   90.00
_cell.angle_beta   90.00
_cell.angle_gamma   90.00
#
_symmetry.space_group_name_H-M   'P 1'
#
loop_
_entity.id
_entity.type
_entity.pdbx_description
1 polymer ?
#
loop_
_entity_poly.entity_id
_entity_poly.type
_entity_poly.pdbx_seq_one_letter_code
_entity_poly.pdbx_strand_id
1 'polypeptide(L)'
;MTAIPVDGILRLEEKGMFGIVVLIHDRRYCTITDLYKSISRNPRLETKLDILEDMGLISCDMVHGHRMYMLTPKGENIAQYILKIDDMVGSG
;
A
#
# COMPACT_ATOMS: atom_id res chain seq x y z
N MET A 1 17.89 -25.19 4.25
CA MET A 1 16.57 -24.61 4.50
C MET A 1 15.99 -24.07 3.21
N THR A 2 14.77 -24.38 2.95
CA THR A 2 14.11 -23.93 1.74
C THR A 2 13.64 -22.49 1.89
N ALA A 3 13.79 -21.71 0.85
CA ALA A 3 13.25 -20.35 0.81
C ALA A 3 11.73 -20.40 0.87
N ILE A 4 11.12 -19.41 1.49
CA ILE A 4 9.68 -19.28 1.48
C ILE A 4 9.26 -18.87 0.05
N PRO A 5 8.32 -19.60 -0.58
CA PRO A 5 8.01 -19.38 -1.99
C PRO A 5 7.01 -18.22 -2.22
N VAL A 6 7.03 -17.21 -1.38
CA VAL A 6 6.10 -16.08 -1.45
C VAL A 6 6.82 -14.75 -1.23
N ASP A 7 7.92 -14.54 -1.95
CA ASP A 7 8.75 -13.35 -1.80
C ASP A 7 7.95 -12.05 -1.92
N GLY A 8 6.98 -12.00 -2.83
CA GLY A 8 6.16 -10.81 -3.00
C GLY A 8 5.38 -10.45 -1.74
N ILE A 9 4.78 -11.46 -1.11
CA ILE A 9 4.04 -11.25 0.14
C ILE A 9 4.97 -10.84 1.26
N LEU A 10 6.16 -11.45 1.33
CA LEU A 10 7.13 -11.10 2.35
C LEU A 10 7.56 -9.64 2.26
N ARG A 11 7.66 -9.09 1.07
CA ARG A 11 7.96 -7.67 0.89
C ARG A 11 6.84 -6.78 1.43
N LEU A 12 5.62 -7.30 1.51
CA LEU A 12 4.45 -6.57 2.03
C LEU A 12 4.19 -6.82 3.51
N GLU A 13 5.02 -7.64 4.18
CA GLU A 13 4.86 -7.87 5.61
C GLU A 13 5.31 -6.69 6.47
N GLU A 14 6.07 -5.78 5.90
CA GLU A 14 6.54 -4.63 6.64
C GLU A 14 5.36 -3.86 7.20
N LYS A 15 5.51 -3.36 8.43
CA LYS A 15 4.43 -2.71 9.15
C LYS A 15 3.80 -1.57 8.35
N GLY A 16 2.50 -1.65 8.16
CA GLY A 16 1.75 -0.59 7.51
C GLY A 16 1.65 -0.69 6.00
N MET A 17 2.31 -1.65 5.36
CA MET A 17 2.28 -1.76 3.90
C MET A 17 0.87 -2.03 3.38
N PHE A 18 0.17 -3.00 3.97
CA PHE A 18 -1.21 -3.30 3.59
C PHE A 18 -2.12 -2.11 3.86
N GLY A 19 -1.90 -1.44 5.00
CA GLY A 19 -2.69 -0.27 5.36
C GLY A 19 -2.56 0.86 4.35
N ILE A 20 -1.36 1.09 3.83
CA ILE A 20 -1.12 2.10 2.80
C ILE A 20 -1.92 1.76 1.54
N VAL A 21 -1.84 0.52 1.09
CA VAL A 21 -2.54 0.08 -0.12
C VAL A 21 -4.05 0.24 0.03
N VAL A 22 -4.60 -0.21 1.15
CA VAL A 22 -6.04 -0.12 1.40
C VAL A 22 -6.50 1.33 1.51
N LEU A 23 -5.71 2.18 2.15
CA LEU A 23 -6.07 3.59 2.30
C LEU A 23 -6.11 4.29 0.94
N ILE A 24 -5.13 4.05 0.08
CA ILE A 24 -5.12 4.64 -1.26
C ILE A 24 -6.31 4.09 -2.08
N HIS A 25 -6.61 2.81 -1.93
CA HIS A 25 -7.76 2.22 -2.60
C HIS A 25 -9.07 2.90 -2.16
N ASP A 26 -9.24 3.10 -0.87
CA ASP A 26 -10.46 3.69 -0.31
C ASP A 26 -10.64 5.14 -0.77
N ARG A 27 -9.58 5.91 -0.79
CA ARG A 27 -9.62 7.33 -1.15
C ARG A 27 -9.38 7.60 -2.62
N ARG A 28 -9.00 6.58 -3.38
CA ARG A 28 -8.63 6.61 -4.79
C ARG A 28 -7.29 7.28 -5.05
N TYR A 29 -6.97 8.36 -4.38
CA TYR A 29 -5.66 8.99 -4.41
C TYR A 29 -5.38 9.65 -3.07
N CYS A 30 -4.11 9.76 -2.75
CA CYS A 30 -3.66 10.38 -1.50
C CYS A 30 -2.42 11.21 -1.75
N THR A 31 -2.34 12.37 -1.11
CA THR A 31 -1.08 13.11 -1.03
C THR A 31 -0.24 12.49 0.08
N ILE A 32 1.07 12.81 0.11
CA ILE A 32 1.91 12.33 1.20
C ILE A 32 1.44 12.88 2.55
N THR A 33 0.90 14.10 2.56
CA THR A 33 0.34 14.70 3.77
C THR A 33 -0.87 13.89 4.26
N ASP A 34 -1.74 13.48 3.34
CA ASP A 34 -2.89 12.64 3.70
C ASP A 34 -2.44 11.34 4.34
N LEU A 35 -1.40 10.73 3.79
CA LEU A 35 -0.87 9.48 4.31
C LEU A 35 -0.28 9.67 5.71
N TYR A 36 0.48 10.74 5.93
CA TYR A 36 1.02 11.03 7.26
C TYR A 36 -0.07 11.25 8.29
N LYS A 37 -1.16 11.91 7.92
CA LYS A 37 -2.27 12.18 8.84
C LYS A 37 -3.08 10.92 9.16
N SER A 38 -3.27 10.07 8.17
CA SER A 38 -4.12 8.88 8.31
C SER A 38 -3.40 7.69 8.88
N ILE A 39 -2.10 7.56 8.58
CA ILE A 39 -1.28 6.46 9.07
C ILE A 39 -0.21 7.06 9.97
N SER A 40 -0.64 7.55 11.13
CA SER A 40 0.28 8.13 12.10
C SER A 40 1.26 7.06 12.60
N ARG A 41 2.48 7.48 12.87
CA ARG A 41 3.54 6.61 13.39
C ARG A 41 3.93 5.48 12.44
N ASN A 42 3.84 5.72 11.14
CA ASN A 42 4.39 4.78 10.19
C ASN A 42 5.81 5.24 9.84
N PRO A 43 6.84 4.72 10.53
CA PRO A 43 8.20 5.16 10.26
C PRO A 43 8.60 4.77 8.84
N ARG A 44 9.42 5.60 8.23
CA ARG A 44 9.93 5.36 6.89
C ARG A 44 8.82 5.22 5.84
N LEU A 45 7.79 6.07 6.00
CA LEU A 45 6.65 6.05 5.06
C LEU A 45 7.12 6.22 3.62
N GLU A 46 8.04 7.17 3.37
CA GLU A 46 8.52 7.41 2.01
C GLU A 46 9.24 6.18 1.44
N THR A 47 10.03 5.50 2.26
CA THR A 47 10.69 4.27 1.84
C THR A 47 9.67 3.19 1.46
N LYS A 48 8.61 3.08 2.24
CA LYS A 48 7.56 2.11 1.96
C LYS A 48 6.81 2.45 0.68
N LEU A 49 6.56 3.73 0.42
CA LEU A 49 5.96 4.16 -0.83
C LEU A 49 6.86 3.84 -2.02
N ASP A 50 8.17 4.03 -1.87
CA ASP A 50 9.12 3.68 -2.92
C ASP A 50 9.09 2.18 -3.22
N ILE A 51 9.01 1.35 -2.19
CA ILE A 51 8.92 -0.11 -2.36
C ILE A 51 7.64 -0.48 -3.10
N LEU A 52 6.52 0.10 -2.72
CA LEU A 52 5.24 -0.18 -3.37
C LEU A 52 5.24 0.26 -4.83
N GLU A 53 5.86 1.40 -5.11
CA GLU A 53 5.99 1.89 -6.47
C GLU A 53 6.88 0.97 -7.29
N ASP A 54 7.99 0.52 -6.72
CA ASP A 54 8.91 -0.42 -7.36
C ASP A 54 8.22 -1.76 -7.66
N MET A 55 7.31 -2.19 -6.79
CA MET A 55 6.54 -3.40 -7.01
C MET A 55 5.44 -3.23 -8.06
N GLY A 56 5.20 -2.01 -8.52
CA GLY A 56 4.17 -1.73 -9.50
C GLY A 56 2.77 -1.67 -8.92
N LEU A 57 2.63 -1.47 -7.61
CA LEU A 57 1.33 -1.42 -6.95
C LEU A 57 0.76 -0.02 -6.87
N ILE A 58 1.62 1.00 -6.81
CA ILE A 58 1.20 2.38 -6.78
C ILE A 58 1.95 3.18 -7.84
N SER A 59 1.37 4.31 -8.23
CA SER A 59 2.01 5.28 -9.09
C SER A 59 1.97 6.64 -8.42
N CYS A 60 2.90 7.50 -8.79
CA CYS A 60 3.00 8.85 -8.24
C CYS A 60 2.96 9.87 -9.36
N ASP A 61 2.08 10.85 -9.24
CA ASP A 61 2.01 11.97 -10.16
C ASP A 61 2.21 13.28 -9.41
N MET A 62 2.74 14.27 -10.09
CA MET A 62 2.87 15.60 -9.53
C MET A 62 1.65 16.42 -9.96
N VAL A 63 0.87 16.89 -8.98
CA VAL A 63 -0.31 17.72 -9.22
C VAL A 63 -0.17 18.98 -8.39
N HIS A 64 -0.10 20.12 -9.05
CA HIS A 64 0.07 21.42 -8.38
C HIS A 64 1.25 21.43 -7.41
N GLY A 65 2.36 20.80 -7.79
CA GLY A 65 3.56 20.76 -6.97
C GLY A 65 3.52 19.74 -5.83
N HIS A 66 2.47 18.95 -5.73
CA HIS A 66 2.33 17.93 -4.70
C HIS A 66 2.34 16.54 -5.30
N ARG A 67 2.93 15.59 -4.57
CA ARG A 67 2.90 14.18 -4.96
C ARG A 67 1.54 13.59 -4.67
N MET A 68 0.95 13.00 -5.71
CA MET A 68 -0.32 12.27 -5.60
C MET A 68 -0.05 10.80 -5.84
N TYR A 69 -0.42 9.97 -4.90
CA TYR A 69 -0.24 8.52 -5.01
C TYR A 69 -1.57 7.86 -5.35
N MET A 70 -1.52 6.94 -6.31
CA MET A 70 -2.69 6.20 -6.78
C MET A 70 -2.30 4.74 -6.94
N LEU A 71 -3.29 3.83 -6.86
CA LEU A 71 -3.04 2.43 -7.16
C LEU A 71 -2.99 2.22 -8.67
N THR A 72 -2.09 1.35 -9.10
CA THR A 72 -2.10 0.83 -10.45
C THR A 72 -3.20 -0.24 -10.56
N PRO A 73 -3.57 -0.69 -11.78
CA PRO A 73 -4.51 -1.82 -11.89
C PRO A 73 -4.07 -3.05 -11.10
N LYS A 74 -2.76 -3.32 -11.06
CA LYS A 74 -2.20 -4.39 -10.24
C LYS A 74 -2.44 -4.11 -8.76
N GLY A 75 -2.21 -2.86 -8.32
CA GLY A 75 -2.44 -2.46 -6.94
C GLY A 75 -3.91 -2.57 -6.55
N GLU A 76 -4.84 -2.22 -7.45
CA GLU A 76 -6.27 -2.36 -7.19
C GLU A 76 -6.66 -3.82 -6.97
N ASN A 77 -6.12 -4.73 -7.78
CA ASN A 77 -6.38 -6.15 -7.60
C ASN A 77 -5.86 -6.64 -6.25
N ILE A 78 -4.65 -6.22 -5.89
CA ILE A 78 -4.05 -6.59 -4.60
C ILE A 78 -4.90 -6.04 -3.45
N ALA A 79 -5.37 -4.80 -3.55
CA ALA A 79 -6.21 -4.19 -2.52
C ALA A 79 -7.49 -5.00 -2.30
N GLN A 80 -8.13 -5.45 -3.38
CA GLN A 80 -9.33 -6.26 -3.27
C GLN A 80 -9.07 -7.57 -2.55
N TYR A 81 -7.94 -8.22 -2.83
CA TYR A 81 -7.58 -9.45 -2.13
C TYR A 81 -7.28 -9.20 -0.65
N ILE A 82 -6.60 -8.09 -0.34
CA ILE A 82 -6.33 -7.73 1.05
C ILE A 82 -7.64 -7.54 1.81
N LEU A 83 -8.59 -6.81 1.22
CA LEU A 83 -9.89 -6.59 1.84
C LEU A 83 -10.66 -7.88 2.03
N LYS A 84 -10.56 -8.79 1.08
CA LYS A 84 -11.20 -10.10 1.18
C LYS A 84 -10.61 -10.92 2.32
N ILE A 85 -9.28 -10.89 2.46
CA ILE A 85 -8.60 -11.58 3.57
C ILE A 85 -9.02 -10.97 4.90
N ASP A 86 -9.08 -9.64 4.97
CA ASP A 86 -9.50 -8.94 6.18
C ASP A 86 -10.92 -9.36 6.57
N ASP A 87 -11.82 -9.43 5.61
CA ASP A 87 -13.20 -9.86 5.84
C ASP A 87 -13.26 -11.29 6.39
N MET A 88 -12.47 -12.19 5.81
CA MET A 88 -12.41 -13.58 6.24
C MET A 88 -11.85 -13.71 7.66
N VAL A 89 -10.84 -12.93 7.98
CA VAL A 89 -10.24 -12.94 9.33
C VAL A 89 -11.21 -12.36 10.35
N GLY A 90 -11.87 -11.25 9.97
CA GLY A 90 -12.77 -10.55 10.89
C GLY A 90 -14.09 -11.24 11.13
N SER A 91 -14.56 -12.05 10.19
CA SER A 91 -15.88 -12.71 10.35
C SER A 91 -15.82 -13.97 11.23
N GLY A 92 -14.65 -14.27 11.71
CA GLY A 92 -14.43 -15.26 12.74
C GLY A 92 -14.80 -16.63 12.51
#